data_c0f14e64a48e2f2adde93c0b4e3d27f0
#
_entry.id   c0f14e64a48e2f2adde93c0b4e3d27f0
#
_cell.length_a   1.000
_cell.length_b   1.000
_cell.length_c   1.000
_cell.angle_alpha   90.00
_cell.angle_beta   90.00
_cell.angle_gamma   90.00
#
_symmetry.space_group_name_H-M   'P 1'
#
loop_
_entity.id
_entity.type
_entity.pdbx_description
1 polymer ?
#
loop_
_entity_poly.entity_id
_entity_poly.type
_entity_poly.pdbx_seq_one_letter_code
_entity_poly.pdbx_strand_id
1 'polypeptide(L)'
;CGADVSREFYVNDAGHQIDKFARSIEVRYLQLINGEASIAFPEDGYQGEDIKELAKAYYDEHGDSLLNASEQERQDALAQFGLSVNLPRMKTDLERYKIHYDTWFYESTLHESGYVAETVDLLTEKGWTYEKDGALWLKTADILRDHFRKQGKKEADIEKLDLKDDVLRRANGFYTYLAGDIAYHRNKFAVRGFDKVINIWGADHHGHVARLKGALDALGLNGSERLDIVLMQLVKLLRDGEVVRMSKRTGKAISLHDLLDEVSVDAARWYFNA
;
A
#
# COMPACT_ATOMS: atom_id res chain seq x y z
N CYS A 1 -14.33 -16.75 -20.39
CA CYS A 1 -15.54 -15.99 -20.02
C CYS A 1 -15.75 -14.75 -20.90
N GLY A 2 -14.81 -14.41 -21.83
CA GLY A 2 -14.96 -13.27 -22.75
C GLY A 2 -14.70 -11.89 -22.14
N ALA A 3 -14.18 -11.81 -20.92
CA ALA A 3 -13.75 -10.56 -20.32
C ALA A 3 -12.31 -10.22 -20.74
N ASP A 4 -12.06 -8.95 -21.00
CA ASP A 4 -10.72 -8.39 -21.12
C ASP A 4 -10.20 -8.07 -19.72
N VAL A 5 -9.09 -8.69 -19.33
CA VAL A 5 -8.58 -8.64 -17.96
C VAL A 5 -7.20 -7.99 -17.92
N SER A 6 -7.09 -6.88 -17.21
CA SER A 6 -5.81 -6.25 -16.86
C SER A 6 -5.43 -6.53 -15.41
N ARG A 7 -4.19 -6.96 -15.20
CA ARG A 7 -3.61 -7.23 -13.88
C ARG A 7 -2.73 -6.08 -13.47
N GLU A 8 -2.90 -5.62 -12.24
CA GLU A 8 -2.19 -4.46 -11.74
C GLU A 8 -1.52 -4.74 -10.40
N PHE A 9 -0.28 -4.29 -10.28
CA PHE A 9 0.44 -4.21 -9.02
C PHE A 9 0.45 -2.76 -8.55
N TYR A 10 0.01 -2.51 -7.31
CA TYR A 10 0.09 -1.21 -6.67
C TYR A 10 1.43 -1.03 -5.99
N VAL A 11 2.23 -0.09 -6.48
CA VAL A 11 3.53 0.27 -5.90
C VAL A 11 3.30 1.33 -4.84
N ASN A 12 3.57 0.98 -3.59
CA ASN A 12 3.46 1.89 -2.44
C ASN A 12 4.78 2.70 -2.32
N ASP A 13 4.92 3.69 -3.18
CA ASP A 13 6.09 4.57 -3.31
C ASP A 13 5.86 5.97 -2.73
N ALA A 14 4.79 6.14 -1.94
CA ALA A 14 4.46 7.37 -1.25
C ALA A 14 4.10 7.15 0.22
N GLY A 15 4.13 8.22 1.02
CA GLY A 15 3.70 8.23 2.40
C GLY A 15 4.66 7.56 3.38
N HIS A 16 4.20 7.31 4.59
CA HIS A 16 5.04 6.94 5.73
C HIS A 16 5.89 5.68 5.55
N GLN A 17 5.49 4.76 4.69
CA GLN A 17 6.25 3.53 4.45
C GLN A 17 7.53 3.79 3.65
N ILE A 18 7.43 4.63 2.62
CA ILE A 18 8.61 4.99 1.82
C ILE A 18 9.54 5.91 2.62
N ASP A 19 9.00 6.80 3.46
CA ASP A 19 9.82 7.64 4.35
C ASP A 19 10.66 6.77 5.30
N LYS A 20 10.02 5.75 5.88
CA LYS A 20 10.70 4.80 6.75
C LYS A 20 11.78 3.99 6.01
N PHE A 21 11.48 3.57 4.78
CA PHE A 21 12.43 2.87 3.92
C PHE A 21 13.63 3.75 3.58
N ALA A 22 13.38 4.99 3.14
CA ALA A 22 14.40 5.99 2.85
C ALA A 22 15.32 6.23 4.04
N ARG A 23 14.73 6.49 5.22
CA ARG A 23 15.46 6.71 6.46
C ARG A 23 16.31 5.50 6.88
N SER A 24 15.79 4.29 6.67
CA SER A 24 16.53 3.08 6.98
C SER A 24 17.78 2.92 6.12
N ILE A 25 17.67 3.20 4.81
CA ILE A 25 18.82 3.18 3.90
C ILE A 25 19.78 4.32 4.25
N GLU A 26 19.27 5.53 4.51
CA GLU A 26 20.07 6.70 4.89
C GLU A 26 20.97 6.42 6.08
N VAL A 27 20.40 5.89 7.16
CA VAL A 27 21.20 5.59 8.37
C VAL A 27 22.29 4.57 8.06
N ARG A 28 22.01 3.52 7.29
CA ARG A 28 23.03 2.55 6.88
C ARG A 28 24.09 3.17 5.97
N TYR A 29 23.70 4.04 5.04
CA TYR A 29 24.63 4.77 4.19
C TYR A 29 25.59 5.67 5.01
N LEU A 30 25.04 6.44 5.96
CA LEU A 30 25.86 7.29 6.82
C LEU A 30 26.74 6.49 7.78
N GLN A 31 26.28 5.33 8.25
CA GLN A 31 27.08 4.41 9.06
C GLN A 31 28.28 3.81 8.27
N LEU A 32 28.11 3.55 6.98
CA LEU A 32 29.22 3.11 6.11
C LEU A 32 30.33 4.17 6.01
N ILE A 33 29.97 5.44 5.97
CA ILE A 33 30.92 6.55 5.81
C ILE A 33 31.57 6.93 7.15
N ASN A 34 30.76 7.08 8.20
CA ASN A 34 31.17 7.67 9.47
C ASN A 34 31.45 6.64 10.60
N GLY A 35 31.20 5.35 10.30
CA GLY A 35 31.29 4.27 11.28
C GLY A 35 29.93 3.91 11.90
N GLU A 36 29.75 2.65 12.27
CA GLU A 36 28.46 2.12 12.73
C GLU A 36 27.91 2.81 13.98
N ALA A 37 28.79 3.28 14.87
CA ALA A 37 28.41 3.96 16.11
C ALA A 37 28.06 5.45 15.91
N SER A 38 28.23 6.02 14.71
CA SER A 38 28.03 7.43 14.42
C SER A 38 26.58 7.89 14.54
N ILE A 39 25.63 7.02 14.18
CA ILE A 39 24.19 7.29 14.17
C ILE A 39 23.45 6.06 14.68
N ALA A 40 22.53 6.26 15.64
CA ALA A 40 21.66 5.20 16.12
C ALA A 40 20.65 4.81 15.04
N PHE A 41 20.48 3.51 14.80
CA PHE A 41 19.46 3.02 13.87
C PHE A 41 18.05 3.20 14.48
N PRO A 42 17.06 3.71 13.72
CA PRO A 42 15.71 3.95 14.23
C PRO A 42 15.06 2.64 14.68
N GLU A 43 14.42 2.64 15.85
CA GLU A 43 13.77 1.45 16.44
C GLU A 43 12.69 0.85 15.53
N ASP A 44 11.98 1.72 14.81
CA ASP A 44 10.90 1.34 13.89
C ASP A 44 11.38 1.13 12.45
N GLY A 45 12.68 1.29 12.18
CA GLY A 45 13.28 1.13 10.86
C GLY A 45 13.31 -0.32 10.37
N TYR A 46 13.54 -0.48 9.07
CA TYR A 46 13.74 -1.80 8.45
C TYR A 46 15.18 -2.27 8.68
N GLN A 47 15.34 -3.32 9.48
CA GLN A 47 16.66 -3.80 9.94
C GLN A 47 17.22 -4.95 9.07
N GLY A 48 16.56 -5.27 7.96
CA GLY A 48 16.97 -6.37 7.08
C GLY A 48 18.36 -6.18 6.47
N GLU A 49 19.00 -7.28 6.09
CA GLU A 49 20.29 -7.24 5.38
C GLU A 49 20.14 -6.54 4.00
N ASP A 50 18.98 -6.67 3.37
CA ASP A 50 18.61 -5.97 2.15
C ASP A 50 18.79 -4.44 2.24
N ILE A 51 18.52 -3.82 3.39
CA ILE A 51 18.73 -2.39 3.61
C ILE A 51 20.23 -2.04 3.63
N LYS A 52 21.05 -2.90 4.22
CA LYS A 52 22.51 -2.70 4.21
C LYS A 52 23.08 -2.88 2.80
N GLU A 53 22.57 -3.88 2.06
CA GLU A 53 22.96 -4.11 0.68
C GLU A 53 22.63 -2.91 -0.22
N LEU A 54 21.44 -2.31 -0.06
CA LEU A 54 21.05 -1.12 -0.80
C LEU A 54 21.96 0.09 -0.47
N ALA A 55 22.21 0.32 0.81
CA ALA A 55 23.11 1.40 1.25
C ALA A 55 24.53 1.20 0.70
N LYS A 56 25.02 -0.05 0.77
CA LYS A 56 26.33 -0.41 0.23
C LYS A 56 26.37 -0.24 -1.30
N ALA A 57 25.36 -0.72 -2.01
CA ALA A 57 25.29 -0.61 -3.46
C ALA A 57 25.30 0.88 -3.91
N TYR A 58 24.54 1.73 -3.21
CA TYR A 58 24.59 3.17 -3.48
C TYR A 58 25.97 3.74 -3.25
N TYR A 59 26.60 3.39 -2.12
CA TYR A 59 27.96 3.89 -1.80
C TYR A 59 29.00 3.40 -2.80
N ASP A 60 28.94 2.14 -3.23
CA ASP A 60 29.87 1.57 -4.19
C ASP A 60 29.77 2.29 -5.57
N GLU A 61 28.58 2.79 -5.95
CA GLU A 61 28.35 3.47 -7.24
C GLU A 61 28.59 4.98 -7.15
N HIS A 62 28.22 5.63 -6.05
CA HIS A 62 28.16 7.08 -5.91
C HIS A 62 29.07 7.65 -4.82
N GLY A 63 29.74 6.80 -4.03
CA GLY A 63 30.60 7.21 -2.93
C GLY A 63 29.88 8.01 -1.86
N ASP A 64 30.50 9.08 -1.39
CA ASP A 64 29.99 9.99 -0.36
C ASP A 64 29.19 11.19 -0.92
N SER A 65 28.68 11.08 -2.14
CA SER A 65 28.02 12.17 -2.89
C SER A 65 26.87 12.85 -2.13
N LEU A 66 26.18 12.10 -1.26
CA LEU A 66 25.06 12.61 -0.45
C LEU A 66 25.47 13.05 0.95
N LEU A 67 26.75 13.00 1.32
CA LEU A 67 27.16 13.31 2.71
C LEU A 67 26.82 14.75 3.11
N ASN A 68 26.94 15.69 2.19
CA ASN A 68 26.67 17.12 2.40
C ASN A 68 25.27 17.55 1.91
N ALA A 69 24.46 16.65 1.40
CA ALA A 69 23.08 16.92 1.02
C ALA A 69 22.19 17.14 2.26
N SER A 70 21.09 17.84 2.09
CA SER A 70 20.05 17.91 3.14
C SER A 70 19.49 16.52 3.44
N GLU A 71 18.90 16.36 4.62
CA GLU A 71 18.26 15.09 5.01
C GLU A 71 17.21 14.67 3.98
N GLN A 72 16.38 15.60 3.54
CA GLN A 72 15.33 15.33 2.55
C GLN A 72 15.91 14.89 1.20
N GLU A 73 16.86 15.63 0.65
CA GLU A 73 17.49 15.26 -0.63
C GLU A 73 18.16 13.88 -0.56
N ARG A 74 18.82 13.59 0.55
CA ARG A 74 19.46 12.29 0.79
C ARG A 74 18.44 11.17 0.85
N GLN A 75 17.35 11.34 1.62
CA GLN A 75 16.27 10.36 1.73
C GLN A 75 15.58 10.13 0.38
N ASP A 76 15.25 11.19 -0.35
CA ASP A 76 14.61 11.08 -1.66
C ASP A 76 15.49 10.30 -2.66
N ALA A 77 16.80 10.65 -2.73
CA ALA A 77 17.73 9.95 -3.61
C ALA A 77 17.89 8.47 -3.25
N LEU A 78 18.01 8.15 -1.96
CA LEU A 78 18.17 6.77 -1.50
C LEU A 78 16.88 5.95 -1.64
N ALA A 79 15.70 6.56 -1.47
CA ALA A 79 14.42 5.91 -1.74
C ALA A 79 14.29 5.55 -3.22
N GLN A 80 14.56 6.51 -4.10
CA GLN A 80 14.53 6.29 -5.55
C GLN A 80 15.52 5.20 -5.99
N PHE A 81 16.74 5.24 -5.47
CA PHE A 81 17.72 4.18 -5.74
C PHE A 81 17.22 2.83 -5.24
N GLY A 82 16.75 2.74 -3.99
CA GLY A 82 16.22 1.50 -3.43
C GLY A 82 15.07 0.93 -4.25
N LEU A 83 14.15 1.77 -4.70
CA LEU A 83 13.05 1.35 -5.59
C LEU A 83 13.57 0.90 -6.96
N SER A 84 14.55 1.59 -7.54
CA SER A 84 15.14 1.23 -8.84
C SER A 84 15.82 -0.15 -8.82
N VAL A 85 16.32 -0.57 -7.66
CA VAL A 85 16.91 -1.91 -7.45
C VAL A 85 15.84 -2.95 -7.13
N ASN A 86 14.94 -2.64 -6.21
CA ASN A 86 13.98 -3.63 -5.68
C ASN A 86 12.84 -3.95 -6.66
N LEU A 87 12.32 -2.96 -7.40
CA LEU A 87 11.21 -3.20 -8.33
C LEU A 87 11.55 -4.19 -9.46
N PRO A 88 12.72 -4.08 -10.15
CA PRO A 88 13.11 -5.08 -11.13
C PRO A 88 13.31 -6.48 -10.53
N ARG A 89 13.90 -6.59 -9.32
CA ARG A 89 14.06 -7.87 -8.62
C ARG A 89 12.68 -8.50 -8.34
N MET A 90 11.75 -7.72 -7.80
CA MET A 90 10.40 -8.17 -7.52
C MET A 90 9.67 -8.61 -8.80
N LYS A 91 9.81 -7.87 -9.90
CA LYS A 91 9.25 -8.26 -11.21
C LYS A 91 9.79 -9.61 -11.65
N THR A 92 11.10 -9.82 -11.57
CA THR A 92 11.75 -11.08 -11.94
C THR A 92 11.23 -12.25 -11.09
N ASP A 93 11.11 -12.06 -9.77
CA ASP A 93 10.61 -13.12 -8.87
C ASP A 93 9.13 -13.46 -9.14
N LEU A 94 8.30 -12.45 -9.41
CA LEU A 94 6.90 -12.65 -9.76
C LEU A 94 6.75 -13.35 -11.12
N GLU A 95 7.56 -12.99 -12.11
CA GLU A 95 7.58 -13.67 -13.40
C GLU A 95 8.04 -15.13 -13.27
N ARG A 96 9.06 -15.40 -12.46
CA ARG A 96 9.48 -16.76 -12.09
C ARG A 96 8.35 -17.54 -11.44
N TYR A 97 7.56 -16.88 -10.59
CA TYR A 97 6.36 -17.45 -9.97
C TYR A 97 5.16 -17.54 -10.93
N LYS A 98 5.33 -17.17 -12.19
CA LYS A 98 4.30 -17.16 -13.25
C LYS A 98 3.14 -16.19 -12.94
N ILE A 99 3.46 -15.06 -12.33
CA ILE A 99 2.55 -13.91 -12.15
C ILE A 99 3.06 -12.77 -13.02
N HIS A 100 2.20 -12.32 -13.94
CA HIS A 100 2.49 -11.20 -14.82
C HIS A 100 1.51 -10.08 -14.54
N TYR A 101 2.01 -8.86 -14.42
CA TYR A 101 1.22 -7.65 -14.27
C TYR A 101 1.33 -6.82 -15.54
N ASP A 102 0.17 -6.37 -16.04
CA ASP A 102 0.08 -5.49 -17.20
C ASP A 102 0.40 -4.04 -16.84
N THR A 103 0.10 -3.66 -15.60
CA THR A 103 0.32 -2.30 -15.06
C THR A 103 1.02 -2.36 -13.72
N TRP A 104 2.01 -1.50 -13.55
CA TRP A 104 2.64 -1.17 -12.27
C TRP A 104 2.23 0.26 -11.92
N PHE A 105 1.25 0.39 -11.03
CA PHE A 105 0.67 1.68 -10.68
C PHE A 105 1.40 2.26 -9.46
N TYR A 106 1.95 3.47 -9.62
CA TYR A 106 2.67 4.17 -8.57
C TYR A 106 1.74 5.10 -7.79
N GLU A 107 1.70 4.94 -6.46
CA GLU A 107 0.88 5.77 -5.55
C GLU A 107 1.24 7.24 -5.65
N SER A 108 2.53 7.56 -5.78
CA SER A 108 3.05 8.93 -5.94
C SER A 108 2.34 9.71 -7.03
N THR A 109 1.97 9.05 -8.14
CA THR A 109 1.29 9.70 -9.27
C THR A 109 -0.06 10.32 -8.91
N LEU A 110 -0.77 9.75 -7.93
CA LEU A 110 -2.05 10.29 -7.45
C LEU A 110 -1.85 11.57 -6.63
N HIS A 111 -0.76 11.64 -5.87
CA HIS A 111 -0.43 12.80 -5.05
C HIS A 111 0.16 13.92 -5.88
N GLU A 112 1.13 13.63 -6.73
CA GLU A 112 1.83 14.60 -7.59
C GLU A 112 0.89 15.25 -8.61
N SER A 113 -0.06 14.48 -9.16
CA SER A 113 -1.06 15.02 -10.10
C SER A 113 -2.17 15.83 -9.42
N GLY A 114 -2.24 15.85 -8.09
CA GLY A 114 -3.33 16.45 -7.33
C GLY A 114 -4.64 15.65 -7.38
N TYR A 115 -4.62 14.42 -7.91
CA TYR A 115 -5.83 13.62 -8.10
C TYR A 115 -6.50 13.20 -6.79
N VAL A 116 -5.72 13.03 -5.70
CA VAL A 116 -6.27 12.81 -4.35
C VAL A 116 -7.06 14.02 -3.88
N ALA A 117 -6.50 15.22 -4.05
CA ALA A 117 -7.18 16.49 -3.69
C ALA A 117 -8.49 16.64 -4.47
N GLU A 118 -8.44 16.49 -5.79
CA GLU A 118 -9.62 16.56 -6.66
C GLU A 118 -10.71 15.56 -6.23
N THR A 119 -10.34 14.35 -5.86
CA THR A 119 -11.30 13.33 -5.41
C THR A 119 -11.97 13.72 -4.09
N VAL A 120 -11.22 14.30 -3.16
CA VAL A 120 -11.75 14.79 -1.87
C VAL A 120 -12.64 16.01 -2.09
N ASP A 121 -12.29 16.91 -3.00
CA ASP A 121 -13.10 18.07 -3.36
C ASP A 121 -14.44 17.63 -3.96
N LEU A 122 -14.48 16.62 -4.83
CA LEU A 122 -15.71 16.04 -5.36
C LEU A 122 -16.62 15.45 -4.26
N LEU A 123 -16.06 14.80 -3.24
CA LEU A 123 -16.85 14.35 -2.09
C LEU A 123 -17.41 15.52 -1.30
N THR A 124 -16.67 16.61 -1.20
CA THR A 124 -17.09 17.85 -0.54
C THR A 124 -18.22 18.54 -1.30
N GLU A 125 -18.08 18.69 -2.61
CA GLU A 125 -19.13 19.24 -3.49
C GLU A 125 -20.44 18.45 -3.42
N LYS A 126 -20.34 17.13 -3.27
CA LYS A 126 -21.50 16.24 -3.08
C LYS A 126 -22.06 16.25 -1.66
N GLY A 127 -21.48 17.03 -0.73
CA GLY A 127 -21.95 17.18 0.65
C GLY A 127 -21.58 16.03 1.60
N TRP A 128 -20.66 15.16 1.20
CA TRP A 128 -20.25 13.99 1.98
C TRP A 128 -19.11 14.25 2.97
N THR A 129 -18.68 15.51 3.10
CA THR A 129 -17.62 15.88 4.05
C THR A 129 -18.07 16.99 5.00
N TYR A 130 -17.29 17.20 6.07
CA TYR A 130 -17.40 18.33 6.97
C TYR A 130 -16.05 18.61 7.63
N GLU A 131 -15.84 19.83 8.09
CA GLU A 131 -14.66 20.22 8.85
C GLU A 131 -14.87 20.08 10.35
N LYS A 132 -13.89 19.51 11.04
CA LYS A 132 -13.86 19.41 12.49
C LYS A 132 -12.42 19.39 12.99
N ASP A 133 -12.11 20.22 14.00
CA ASP A 133 -10.79 20.32 14.64
C ASP A 133 -9.64 20.54 13.63
N GLY A 134 -9.90 21.33 12.58
CA GLY A 134 -8.95 21.63 11.51
C GLY A 134 -8.72 20.49 10.52
N ALA A 135 -9.38 19.36 10.68
CA ALA A 135 -9.34 18.22 9.76
C ALA A 135 -10.61 18.13 8.92
N LEU A 136 -10.50 17.58 7.72
CA LEU A 136 -11.64 17.28 6.84
C LEU A 136 -12.07 15.83 7.04
N TRP A 137 -13.33 15.64 7.40
CA TRP A 137 -13.92 14.34 7.72
C TRP A 137 -14.89 13.89 6.63
N LEU A 138 -14.92 12.59 6.34
CA LEU A 138 -15.93 11.94 5.54
C LEU A 138 -17.09 11.52 6.44
N LYS A 139 -18.32 11.75 6.04
CA LYS A 139 -19.56 11.28 6.69
C LYS A 139 -19.72 9.77 6.48
N THR A 140 -18.71 9.01 6.87
CA THR A 140 -18.66 7.55 6.63
C THR A 140 -19.82 6.84 7.31
N ALA A 141 -20.23 7.29 8.49
CA ALA A 141 -21.38 6.70 9.19
C ALA A 141 -22.66 6.79 8.37
N ASP A 142 -22.93 7.94 7.74
CA ASP A 142 -24.12 8.11 6.90
C ASP A 142 -24.01 7.30 5.60
N ILE A 143 -22.83 7.33 4.96
CA ILE A 143 -22.53 6.55 3.76
C ILE A 143 -22.75 5.06 4.03
N LEU A 144 -22.28 4.55 5.16
CA LEU A 144 -22.44 3.14 5.52
C LEU A 144 -23.90 2.77 5.86
N ARG A 145 -24.67 3.67 6.49
CA ARG A 145 -26.11 3.47 6.69
C ARG A 145 -26.82 3.29 5.35
N ASP A 146 -26.54 4.16 4.39
CA ASP A 146 -27.12 4.07 3.05
C ASP A 146 -26.66 2.82 2.31
N HIS A 147 -25.39 2.46 2.41
CA HIS A 147 -24.84 1.23 1.84
C HIS A 147 -25.56 -0.01 2.38
N PHE A 148 -25.73 -0.13 3.71
CA PHE A 148 -26.38 -1.27 4.31
C PHE A 148 -27.88 -1.32 4.03
N ARG A 149 -28.57 -0.17 3.91
CA ARG A 149 -29.98 -0.10 3.47
C ARG A 149 -30.14 -0.64 2.05
N LYS A 150 -29.26 -0.25 1.14
CA LYS A 150 -29.24 -0.77 -0.25
C LYS A 150 -29.01 -2.27 -0.33
N GLN A 151 -28.24 -2.83 0.64
CA GLN A 151 -28.06 -4.28 0.78
C GLN A 151 -29.23 -4.99 1.45
N GLY A 152 -30.31 -4.29 1.83
CA GLY A 152 -31.48 -4.87 2.47
C GLY A 152 -31.33 -5.15 3.97
N LYS A 153 -30.31 -4.60 4.65
CA LYS A 153 -30.18 -4.74 6.11
C LYS A 153 -31.29 -3.96 6.81
N LYS A 154 -31.87 -4.54 7.85
CA LYS A 154 -32.94 -3.91 8.63
C LYS A 154 -32.41 -2.71 9.41
N GLU A 155 -33.21 -1.62 9.50
CA GLU A 155 -32.83 -0.39 10.19
C GLU A 155 -32.42 -0.65 11.65
N ALA A 156 -33.18 -1.48 12.38
CA ALA A 156 -32.88 -1.86 13.76
C ALA A 156 -31.53 -2.57 13.94
N ASP A 157 -30.98 -3.17 12.89
CA ASP A 157 -29.65 -3.79 12.92
C ASP A 157 -28.56 -2.78 12.51
N ILE A 158 -28.88 -1.81 11.65
CA ILE A 158 -27.99 -0.72 11.28
C ILE A 158 -27.76 0.22 12.48
N GLU A 159 -28.82 0.53 13.24
CA GLU A 159 -28.74 1.39 14.43
C GLU A 159 -27.85 0.81 15.54
N LYS A 160 -27.68 -0.51 15.59
CA LYS A 160 -26.78 -1.18 16.55
C LYS A 160 -25.30 -1.12 16.18
N LEU A 161 -25.00 -0.69 14.95
CA LEU A 161 -23.61 -0.60 14.49
C LEU A 161 -22.95 0.67 15.03
N ASP A 162 -21.80 0.55 15.65
CA ASP A 162 -20.95 1.69 16.05
C ASP A 162 -20.24 2.27 14.83
N LEU A 163 -21.00 2.95 13.97
CA LEU A 163 -20.47 3.56 12.75
C LEU A 163 -19.84 4.91 13.10
N LYS A 164 -18.63 5.12 12.60
CA LYS A 164 -17.83 6.34 12.83
C LYS A 164 -17.43 6.97 11.51
N ASP A 165 -17.26 8.29 11.55
CA ASP A 165 -16.71 9.04 10.44
C ASP A 165 -15.20 8.88 10.36
N ASP A 166 -14.65 9.04 9.18
CA ASP A 166 -13.23 8.91 8.91
C ASP A 166 -12.61 10.25 8.49
N VAL A 167 -11.37 10.48 8.87
CA VAL A 167 -10.60 11.63 8.40
C VAL A 167 -10.09 11.37 6.98
N LEU A 168 -10.34 12.30 6.06
CA LEU A 168 -9.75 12.32 4.71
C LEU A 168 -8.49 13.16 4.65
N ARG A 169 -8.50 14.35 5.29
CA ARG A 169 -7.34 15.25 5.38
C ARG A 169 -7.13 15.68 6.83
N ARG A 170 -5.94 15.44 7.34
CA ARG A 170 -5.55 15.80 8.70
C ARG A 170 -5.38 17.31 8.85
N ALA A 171 -5.37 17.82 10.10
CA ALA A 171 -5.16 19.23 10.39
C ALA A 171 -3.82 19.78 9.88
N ASN A 172 -2.81 18.93 9.70
CA ASN A 172 -1.53 19.30 9.10
C ASN A 172 -1.55 19.32 7.55
N GLY A 173 -2.71 19.14 6.92
CA GLY A 173 -2.90 19.18 5.48
C GLY A 173 -2.68 17.86 4.74
N PHE A 174 -2.12 16.83 5.38
CA PHE A 174 -1.85 15.54 4.73
C PHE A 174 -3.12 14.68 4.59
N TYR A 175 -3.27 14.06 3.43
CA TYR A 175 -4.33 13.10 3.16
C TYR A 175 -4.06 11.77 3.88
N THR A 176 -5.14 11.07 4.22
CA THR A 176 -5.07 9.74 4.82
C THR A 176 -5.02 8.65 3.76
N TYR A 177 -4.68 7.44 4.17
CA TYR A 177 -4.73 6.27 3.29
C TYR A 177 -6.12 6.05 2.67
N LEU A 178 -7.19 6.31 3.44
CA LEU A 178 -8.56 6.20 2.90
C LEU A 178 -8.79 7.16 1.74
N ALA A 179 -8.31 8.39 1.81
CA ALA A 179 -8.43 9.36 0.72
C ALA A 179 -7.64 8.89 -0.53
N GLY A 180 -6.44 8.35 -0.33
CA GLY A 180 -5.64 7.76 -1.41
C GLY A 180 -6.33 6.56 -2.06
N ASP A 181 -6.89 5.65 -1.26
CA ASP A 181 -7.62 4.47 -1.76
C ASP A 181 -8.87 4.85 -2.55
N ILE A 182 -9.64 5.83 -2.08
CA ILE A 182 -10.81 6.32 -2.80
C ILE A 182 -10.38 6.92 -4.15
N ALA A 183 -9.33 7.74 -4.17
CA ALA A 183 -8.79 8.34 -5.39
C ALA A 183 -8.28 7.28 -6.37
N TYR A 184 -7.57 6.29 -5.88
CA TYR A 184 -7.06 5.19 -6.71
C TYR A 184 -8.19 4.40 -7.38
N HIS A 185 -9.25 4.06 -6.65
CA HIS A 185 -10.39 3.35 -7.23
C HIS A 185 -11.24 4.24 -8.13
N ARG A 186 -11.37 5.54 -7.80
CA ARG A 186 -11.96 6.51 -8.74
C ARG A 186 -11.18 6.56 -10.06
N ASN A 187 -9.84 6.53 -10.01
CA ASN A 187 -9.01 6.48 -11.21
C ASN A 187 -9.32 5.25 -12.06
N LYS A 188 -9.44 4.06 -11.46
CA LYS A 188 -9.81 2.84 -12.16
C LYS A 188 -11.15 2.95 -12.89
N PHE A 189 -12.16 3.49 -12.24
CA PHE A 189 -13.52 3.56 -12.79
C PHE A 189 -13.75 4.75 -13.73
N ALA A 190 -13.29 5.94 -13.34
CA ALA A 190 -13.62 7.19 -14.04
C ALA A 190 -12.61 7.56 -15.14
N VAL A 191 -11.32 7.23 -14.95
CA VAL A 191 -10.27 7.57 -15.92
C VAL A 191 -9.96 6.39 -16.83
N ARG A 192 -9.72 5.22 -16.24
CA ARG A 192 -9.34 4.02 -17.01
C ARG A 192 -10.53 3.20 -17.50
N GLY A 193 -11.74 3.51 -17.04
CA GLY A 193 -12.98 2.98 -17.58
C GLY A 193 -13.24 1.49 -17.34
N PHE A 194 -12.62 0.89 -16.30
CA PHE A 194 -12.91 -0.51 -15.97
C PHE A 194 -14.37 -0.70 -15.54
N ASP A 195 -15.06 -1.66 -16.13
CA ASP A 195 -16.43 -2.02 -15.74
C ASP A 195 -16.46 -2.68 -14.37
N LYS A 196 -15.47 -3.50 -14.08
CA LYS A 196 -15.34 -4.29 -12.85
C LYS A 196 -13.90 -4.22 -12.33
N VAL A 197 -13.75 -4.06 -11.03
CA VAL A 197 -12.46 -4.13 -10.34
C VAL A 197 -12.51 -5.23 -9.30
N ILE A 198 -11.48 -6.05 -9.24
CA ILE A 198 -11.31 -7.10 -8.24
C ILE A 198 -10.01 -6.82 -7.49
N ASN A 199 -10.11 -6.56 -6.19
CA ASN A 199 -8.94 -6.44 -5.33
C ASN A 199 -8.72 -7.73 -4.55
N ILE A 200 -7.46 -8.10 -4.37
CA ILE A 200 -7.05 -9.21 -3.51
C ILE A 200 -6.31 -8.61 -2.32
N TRP A 201 -6.92 -8.70 -1.13
CA TRP A 201 -6.41 -8.09 0.09
C TRP A 201 -6.20 -9.11 1.20
N GLY A 202 -5.35 -8.77 2.16
CA GLY A 202 -5.26 -9.51 3.43
C GLY A 202 -6.56 -9.39 4.24
N ALA A 203 -6.89 -10.42 4.99
CA ALA A 203 -8.12 -10.49 5.78
C ALA A 203 -8.20 -9.42 6.89
N ASP A 204 -7.07 -8.85 7.30
CA ASP A 204 -6.96 -7.72 8.23
C ASP A 204 -7.60 -6.43 7.69
N HIS A 205 -7.78 -6.32 6.37
CA HIS A 205 -8.47 -5.19 5.72
C HIS A 205 -10.00 -5.30 5.68
N HIS A 206 -10.61 -6.33 6.29
CA HIS A 206 -12.07 -6.56 6.26
C HIS A 206 -12.89 -5.30 6.62
N GLY A 207 -12.49 -4.56 7.68
CA GLY A 207 -13.18 -3.33 8.10
C GLY A 207 -13.12 -2.16 7.11
N HIS A 208 -12.20 -2.22 6.13
CA HIS A 208 -12.03 -1.17 5.12
C HIS A 208 -12.96 -1.34 3.91
N VAL A 209 -13.41 -2.56 3.64
CA VAL A 209 -14.18 -2.93 2.45
C VAL A 209 -15.46 -2.09 2.28
N ALA A 210 -16.30 -2.07 3.31
CA ALA A 210 -17.59 -1.36 3.25
C ALA A 210 -17.39 0.16 3.13
N ARG A 211 -16.38 0.71 3.81
CA ARG A 211 -16.03 2.15 3.74
C ARG A 211 -15.62 2.57 2.34
N LEU A 212 -14.74 1.79 1.70
CA LEU A 212 -14.29 2.08 0.34
C LEU A 212 -15.44 1.96 -0.67
N LYS A 213 -16.21 0.87 -0.63
CA LYS A 213 -17.37 0.69 -1.50
C LYS A 213 -18.39 1.80 -1.34
N GLY A 214 -18.72 2.16 -0.10
CA GLY A 214 -19.65 3.24 0.22
C GLY A 214 -19.16 4.60 -0.27
N ALA A 215 -17.88 4.92 -0.12
CA ALA A 215 -17.29 6.16 -0.62
C ALA A 215 -17.35 6.25 -2.16
N LEU A 216 -17.13 5.13 -2.84
CA LEU A 216 -17.29 5.06 -4.31
C LEU A 216 -18.76 5.22 -4.74
N ASP A 217 -19.71 4.66 -3.98
CA ASP A 217 -21.14 4.90 -4.20
C ASP A 217 -21.49 6.38 -3.99
N ALA A 218 -20.95 7.02 -2.97
CA ALA A 218 -21.11 8.45 -2.71
C ALA A 218 -20.59 9.33 -3.85
N LEU A 219 -19.53 8.89 -4.54
CA LEU A 219 -19.02 9.51 -5.75
C LEU A 219 -19.90 9.24 -7.00
N GLY A 220 -20.85 8.29 -6.94
CA GLY A 220 -21.67 7.88 -8.06
C GLY A 220 -21.03 6.83 -8.97
N LEU A 221 -20.03 6.11 -8.47
CA LEU A 221 -19.26 5.12 -9.22
C LEU A 221 -19.75 3.69 -9.07
N ASN A 222 -20.84 3.46 -8.33
CA ASN A 222 -21.43 2.14 -8.06
C ASN A 222 -20.42 1.14 -7.48
N GLY A 223 -19.64 1.58 -6.48
CA GLY A 223 -18.59 0.77 -5.86
C GLY A 223 -19.10 -0.55 -5.27
N SER A 224 -20.34 -0.55 -4.73
CA SER A 224 -20.97 -1.76 -4.19
C SER A 224 -21.13 -2.88 -5.22
N GLU A 225 -21.36 -2.54 -6.48
CA GLU A 225 -21.59 -3.49 -7.58
C GLU A 225 -20.32 -3.75 -8.41
N ARG A 226 -19.50 -2.71 -8.60
CA ARG A 226 -18.37 -2.74 -9.52
C ARG A 226 -17.04 -3.13 -8.86
N LEU A 227 -16.92 -3.02 -7.53
CA LEU A 227 -15.73 -3.42 -6.79
C LEU A 227 -15.97 -4.72 -6.04
N ASP A 228 -15.25 -5.77 -6.41
CA ASP A 228 -15.17 -6.99 -5.61
C ASP A 228 -13.86 -7.02 -4.82
N ILE A 229 -13.93 -7.51 -3.60
CA ILE A 229 -12.75 -7.66 -2.74
C ILE A 229 -12.67 -9.11 -2.26
N VAL A 230 -11.60 -9.78 -2.66
CA VAL A 230 -11.26 -11.13 -2.20
C VAL A 230 -10.33 -11.00 -1.01
N LEU A 231 -10.79 -11.44 0.15
CA LEU A 231 -10.01 -11.41 1.38
C LEU A 231 -9.26 -12.74 1.54
N MET A 232 -7.93 -12.66 1.56
CA MET A 232 -7.05 -13.82 1.68
C MET A 232 -6.47 -13.90 3.09
N GLN A 233 -6.44 -15.12 3.64
CA GLN A 233 -5.76 -15.37 4.90
C GLN A 233 -4.23 -15.35 4.70
N LEU A 234 -3.53 -14.95 5.76
CA LEU A 234 -2.07 -14.98 5.75
C LEU A 234 -1.57 -16.42 5.66
N VAL A 235 -0.76 -16.70 4.63
CA VAL A 235 -0.10 -17.98 4.47
C VAL A 235 0.99 -18.13 5.52
N LYS A 236 1.03 -19.29 6.19
CA LYS A 236 2.08 -19.64 7.15
C LYS A 236 3.04 -20.62 6.52
N LEU A 237 4.33 -20.31 6.56
CA LEU A 237 5.37 -21.25 6.18
C LEU A 237 5.78 -22.07 7.39
N LEU A 238 5.93 -23.37 7.21
CA LEU A 238 6.36 -24.31 8.24
C LEU A 238 7.72 -24.91 7.82
N ARG A 239 8.63 -25.01 8.77
CA ARG A 239 9.90 -25.76 8.63
C ARG A 239 10.04 -26.70 9.83
N ASP A 240 10.19 -27.99 9.56
CA ASP A 240 10.26 -29.02 10.61
C ASP A 240 9.09 -29.01 11.61
N GLY A 241 7.89 -28.66 11.14
CA GLY A 241 6.69 -28.55 11.95
C GLY A 241 6.53 -27.23 12.73
N GLU A 242 7.53 -26.37 12.71
CA GLU A 242 7.52 -25.06 13.37
C GLU A 242 7.17 -23.93 12.39
N VAL A 243 6.36 -22.97 12.85
CA VAL A 243 6.03 -21.80 12.03
C VAL A 243 7.27 -20.92 11.87
N VAL A 244 7.69 -20.71 10.64
CA VAL A 244 8.75 -19.76 10.33
C VAL A 244 8.19 -18.35 10.55
N ARG A 245 8.69 -17.69 11.60
CA ARG A 245 8.30 -16.32 11.91
C ARG A 245 8.98 -15.37 10.92
N MET A 246 8.19 -14.78 10.05
CA MET A 246 8.63 -13.74 9.12
C MET A 246 8.46 -12.37 9.77
N SER A 247 9.52 -11.61 9.90
CA SER A 247 9.47 -10.24 10.40
C SER A 247 10.52 -9.38 9.71
N LYS A 248 10.08 -8.40 8.95
CA LYS A 248 10.95 -7.37 8.36
C LYS A 248 11.73 -6.58 9.44
N ARG A 249 11.16 -6.43 10.64
CA ARG A 249 11.81 -5.74 11.77
C ARG A 249 13.00 -6.49 12.34
N THR A 250 13.02 -7.82 12.24
CA THR A 250 14.11 -8.66 12.76
C THR A 250 15.05 -9.18 11.68
N GLY A 251 14.87 -8.78 10.42
CA GLY A 251 15.67 -9.26 9.29
C GLY A 251 15.47 -10.73 8.92
N LYS A 252 14.42 -11.38 9.42
CA LYS A 252 14.13 -12.82 9.19
C LYS A 252 12.92 -13.01 8.27
N ALA A 253 12.87 -12.27 7.16
CA ALA A 253 11.86 -12.50 6.14
C ALA A 253 12.40 -13.52 5.13
N ILE A 254 11.58 -14.53 4.79
CA ILE A 254 11.85 -15.38 3.61
C ILE A 254 11.29 -14.64 2.40
N SER A 255 12.13 -14.35 1.42
CA SER A 255 11.71 -13.75 0.17
C SER A 255 11.01 -14.79 -0.72
N LEU A 256 10.27 -14.32 -1.75
CA LEU A 256 9.73 -15.22 -2.76
C LEU A 256 10.87 -15.95 -3.49
N HIS A 257 11.98 -15.26 -3.73
CA HIS A 257 13.18 -15.82 -4.35
C HIS A 257 13.69 -17.04 -3.54
N ASP A 258 13.93 -16.88 -2.24
CA ASP A 258 14.41 -17.95 -1.35
C ASP A 258 13.43 -19.13 -1.34
N LEU A 259 12.14 -18.86 -1.27
CA LEU A 259 11.12 -19.91 -1.31
C LEU A 259 11.17 -20.72 -2.61
N LEU A 260 11.32 -20.03 -3.75
CA LEU A 260 11.36 -20.70 -5.06
C LEU A 260 12.69 -21.43 -5.33
N ASP A 261 13.73 -21.16 -4.55
CA ASP A 261 14.97 -21.93 -4.58
C ASP A 261 14.87 -23.22 -3.74
N GLU A 262 14.06 -23.20 -2.68
CA GLU A 262 13.85 -24.38 -1.81
C GLU A 262 12.78 -25.33 -2.37
N VAL A 263 11.71 -24.80 -3.02
CA VAL A 263 10.61 -25.58 -3.56
C VAL A 263 10.33 -25.23 -5.01
N SER A 264 9.79 -26.19 -5.78
CA SER A 264 9.45 -25.89 -7.17
C SER A 264 8.32 -24.85 -7.29
N VAL A 265 8.34 -24.08 -8.38
CA VAL A 265 7.29 -23.09 -8.68
C VAL A 265 5.89 -23.73 -8.67
N ASP A 266 5.75 -24.93 -9.23
CA ASP A 266 4.45 -25.61 -9.31
C ASP A 266 3.97 -26.07 -7.92
N ALA A 267 4.87 -26.56 -7.05
CA ALA A 267 4.54 -26.87 -5.67
C ALA A 267 4.14 -25.61 -4.87
N ALA A 268 4.93 -24.54 -4.97
CA ALA A 268 4.59 -23.27 -4.32
C ALA A 268 3.22 -22.77 -4.77
N ARG A 269 2.95 -22.74 -6.09
CA ARG A 269 1.65 -22.31 -6.64
C ARG A 269 0.49 -23.19 -6.16
N TRP A 270 0.71 -24.48 -6.05
CA TRP A 270 -0.30 -25.39 -5.52
C TRP A 270 -0.67 -25.04 -4.08
N TYR A 271 0.32 -24.97 -3.20
CA TYR A 271 0.08 -24.71 -1.77
C TYR A 271 -0.49 -23.31 -1.46
N PHE A 272 -0.14 -22.29 -2.24
CA PHE A 272 -0.68 -20.94 -2.05
C PHE A 272 -2.12 -20.79 -2.57
N ASN A 273 -2.61 -21.71 -3.41
CA ASN A 273 -3.97 -21.66 -3.96
C ASN A 273 -4.89 -22.75 -3.40
N ALA A 274 -4.37 -23.64 -2.57
CA ALA A 274 -5.16 -24.67 -1.87
C ALA A 274 -5.74 -24.10 -0.59
#